data_b2a6083d6689b3b1a83b4d509431fd10
#
_entry.id   b2a6083d6689b3b1a83b4d509431fd10
#
_cell.length_a   1.000
_cell.length_b   1.000
_cell.length_c   1.000
_cell.angle_alpha   90.00
_cell.angle_beta   90.00
_cell.angle_gamma   90.00
#
_symmetry.space_group_name_H-M   'P 1'
#
loop_
_entity.id
_entity.type
_entity.pdbx_description
1 polymer ?
#
loop_
_entity_poly.entity_id
_entity_poly.type
_entity_poly.pdbx_seq_one_letter_code
_entity_poly.pdbx_strand_id
1 'polypeptide(L)'
;SVFRFLAEHRGRLFPDALFSDLFPSGRGRPSIPGEVIASVIVLQSLHGLSDREAVDALTFDLRWKAACGYPVDAKAFDASSLTVWRARLASSERPQRIFEVVRDVIAATGAVKGRQRRVLDSTILDDAVARQDTVTQLIAQVRRVGREVPGAHQVIAERCTRLAALTGQGYDSTAKPRIAWDDAQARDELVTALVNDA
;
A
#
# COMPACT_ATOMS: atom_id res chain seq x y z
N SER A 1 -9.06 6.26 26.88
CA SER A 1 -9.17 6.25 25.40
C SER A 1 -7.86 6.69 24.76
N VAL A 2 -7.60 6.27 23.54
CA VAL A 2 -6.39 6.67 22.78
C VAL A 2 -6.27 8.18 22.63
N PHE A 3 -7.39 8.89 22.46
CA PHE A 3 -7.41 10.33 22.35
C PHE A 3 -6.85 11.03 23.59
N ARG A 4 -7.28 10.61 24.80
CA ARG A 4 -6.74 11.13 26.04
C ARG A 4 -5.26 10.82 26.21
N PHE A 5 -4.85 9.61 25.87
CA PHE A 5 -3.46 9.18 25.95
C PHE A 5 -2.55 10.04 25.04
N LEU A 6 -2.95 10.27 23.79
CA LEU A 6 -2.22 11.16 22.91
C LEU A 6 -2.22 12.61 23.40
N ALA A 7 -3.36 13.14 23.88
CA ALA A 7 -3.44 14.49 24.42
C ALA A 7 -2.44 14.72 25.56
N GLU A 8 -2.24 13.73 26.43
CA GLU A 8 -1.34 13.83 27.59
C GLU A 8 0.14 13.54 27.24
N HIS A 9 0.40 12.76 26.17
CA HIS A 9 1.74 12.19 25.96
C HIS A 9 2.36 12.45 24.58
N ARG A 10 1.65 13.00 23.58
CA ARG A 10 2.15 13.16 22.21
C ARG A 10 3.52 13.82 22.10
N GLY A 11 3.75 14.92 22.82
CA GLY A 11 5.03 15.64 22.74
C GLY A 11 6.21 14.80 23.27
N ARG A 12 5.96 13.88 24.21
CA ARG A 12 6.96 12.94 24.71
C ARG A 12 7.14 11.75 23.77
N LEU A 13 6.06 11.30 23.14
CA LEU A 13 6.09 10.19 22.18
C LEU A 13 6.72 10.59 20.85
N PHE A 14 6.41 11.80 20.40
CA PHE A 14 6.82 12.31 19.10
C PHE A 14 7.56 13.65 19.24
N PRO A 15 8.70 13.69 19.92
CA PRO A 15 9.47 14.92 20.06
C PRO A 15 9.99 15.41 18.71
N ASP A 16 10.20 16.72 18.54
CA ASP A 16 10.69 17.33 17.30
C ASP A 16 11.99 16.69 16.79
N ALA A 17 12.87 16.27 17.70
CA ALA A 17 14.11 15.57 17.35
C ALA A 17 13.87 14.28 16.56
N LEU A 18 12.69 13.64 16.70
CA LEU A 18 12.34 12.43 15.97
C LEU A 18 12.17 12.69 14.46
N PHE A 19 11.92 13.95 14.06
CA PHE A 19 11.61 14.34 12.68
C PHE A 19 12.59 15.36 12.10
N SER A 20 13.65 15.73 12.82
CA SER A 20 14.57 16.78 12.43
C SER A 20 15.26 16.53 11.08
N ASP A 21 15.52 15.26 10.76
CA ASP A 21 16.13 14.83 9.49
C ASP A 21 15.20 14.98 8.27
N LEU A 22 13.89 15.05 8.49
CA LEU A 22 12.90 15.17 7.41
C LEU A 22 12.85 16.61 6.84
N PHE A 23 13.33 17.60 7.60
CA PHE A 23 13.27 19.01 7.26
C PHE A 23 14.61 19.69 7.52
N PRO A 24 15.68 19.34 6.78
CA PRO A 24 17.02 19.85 7.04
C PRO A 24 17.16 21.36 6.75
N SER A 25 16.24 21.95 5.99
CA SER A 25 16.24 23.37 5.66
C SER A 25 15.34 24.14 6.62
N GLY A 26 15.90 25.02 7.43
CA GLY A 26 15.15 25.97 8.26
C GLY A 26 14.54 27.14 7.48
N ARG A 27 14.59 27.14 6.14
CA ARG A 27 14.05 28.18 5.27
C ARG A 27 12.72 27.77 4.69
N GLY A 28 11.80 28.70 4.59
CA GLY A 28 10.48 28.51 3.98
C GLY A 28 9.32 28.60 4.98
N ARG A 29 8.11 28.21 4.53
CA ARG A 29 6.93 28.18 5.39
C ARG A 29 7.14 27.16 6.52
N PRO A 30 6.81 27.50 7.80
CA PRO A 30 6.87 26.55 8.89
C PRO A 30 6.13 25.26 8.54
N SER A 31 6.77 24.14 8.76
CA SER A 31 6.11 22.83 8.59
C SER A 31 5.10 22.61 9.71
N ILE A 32 4.13 21.76 9.44
CA ILE A 32 3.22 21.28 10.49
C ILE A 32 4.08 20.52 11.51
N PRO A 33 3.91 20.73 12.82
CA PRO A 33 4.68 20.04 13.84
C PRO A 33 4.62 18.52 13.67
N GLY A 34 5.77 17.86 13.84
CA GLY A 34 5.88 16.41 13.66
C GLY A 34 4.98 15.62 14.61
N GLU A 35 4.80 16.09 15.83
CA GLU A 35 3.89 15.48 16.82
C GLU A 35 2.42 15.48 16.36
N VAL A 36 1.99 16.54 15.65
CA VAL A 36 0.63 16.65 15.10
C VAL A 36 0.43 15.59 14.00
N ILE A 37 1.34 15.57 13.02
CA ILE A 37 1.27 14.63 11.90
C ILE A 37 1.35 13.17 12.39
N ALA A 38 2.26 12.88 13.31
CA ALA A 38 2.39 11.53 13.87
C ALA A 38 1.09 11.09 14.58
N SER A 39 0.51 11.99 15.39
CA SER A 39 -0.77 11.72 16.06
C SER A 39 -1.91 11.49 15.07
N VAL A 40 -1.98 12.27 13.99
CA VAL A 40 -2.97 12.09 12.91
C VAL A 40 -2.78 10.74 12.22
N ILE A 41 -1.54 10.37 11.87
CA ILE A 41 -1.24 9.08 11.20
C ILE A 41 -1.62 7.90 12.11
N VAL A 42 -1.33 7.98 13.41
CA VAL A 42 -1.72 6.95 14.39
C VAL A 42 -3.24 6.80 14.47
N LEU A 43 -3.96 7.91 14.64
CA LEU A 43 -5.42 7.89 14.72
C LEU A 43 -6.06 7.45 13.40
N GLN A 44 -5.53 7.89 12.28
CA GLN A 44 -5.96 7.48 10.94
C GLN A 44 -5.87 5.96 10.77
N SER A 45 -4.72 5.37 11.13
CA SER A 45 -4.51 3.93 11.05
C SER A 45 -5.44 3.14 11.99
N LEU A 46 -5.67 3.63 13.21
CA LEU A 46 -6.56 3.00 14.19
C LEU A 46 -8.03 3.02 13.76
N HIS A 47 -8.44 4.04 13.02
CA HIS A 47 -9.83 4.21 12.58
C HIS A 47 -10.05 3.78 11.12
N GLY A 48 -9.01 3.36 10.39
CA GLY A 48 -9.09 2.94 8.99
C GLY A 48 -9.54 4.05 8.03
N LEU A 49 -9.15 5.32 8.30
CA LEU A 49 -9.59 6.48 7.55
C LEU A 49 -8.67 6.78 6.36
N SER A 50 -9.26 7.31 5.30
CA SER A 50 -8.51 7.96 4.20
C SER A 50 -7.86 9.28 4.68
N ASP A 51 -6.97 9.84 3.87
CA ASP A 51 -6.31 11.11 4.17
C ASP A 51 -7.32 12.27 4.32
N ARG A 52 -8.33 12.30 3.49
CA ARG A 52 -9.39 13.31 3.53
C ARG A 52 -10.23 13.18 4.81
N GLU A 53 -10.69 11.97 5.12
CA GLU A 53 -11.46 11.71 6.32
C GLU A 53 -10.68 12.01 7.60
N ALA A 54 -9.36 11.72 7.64
CA ALA A 54 -8.51 12.06 8.77
C ALA A 54 -8.37 13.59 8.97
N VAL A 55 -8.24 14.34 7.87
CA VAL A 55 -8.17 15.81 7.90
C VAL A 55 -9.54 16.42 8.26
N ASP A 56 -10.63 15.85 7.79
CA ASP A 56 -11.99 16.25 8.18
C ASP A 56 -12.23 15.96 9.68
N ALA A 57 -11.80 14.80 10.17
CA ALA A 57 -11.86 14.47 11.59
C ALA A 57 -11.03 15.47 12.43
N LEU A 58 -9.81 15.82 11.99
CA LEU A 58 -8.99 16.83 12.66
C LEU A 58 -9.65 18.24 12.63
N THR A 59 -10.41 18.53 11.59
CA THR A 59 -11.10 19.84 11.47
C THR A 59 -12.31 19.92 12.38
N PHE A 60 -13.13 18.88 12.49
CA PHE A 60 -14.46 18.94 13.07
C PHE A 60 -14.61 18.16 14.38
N ASP A 61 -13.76 17.18 14.67
CA ASP A 61 -13.85 16.38 15.91
C ASP A 61 -12.93 16.95 17.01
N LEU A 62 -13.51 17.42 18.08
CA LEU A 62 -12.79 17.95 19.24
C LEU A 62 -11.86 16.94 19.89
N ARG A 63 -12.18 15.63 19.81
CA ARG A 63 -11.32 14.55 20.34
C ARG A 63 -10.03 14.48 19.54
N TRP A 64 -10.12 14.62 18.22
CA TRP A 64 -8.96 14.66 17.33
C TRP A 64 -8.11 15.88 17.59
N LYS A 65 -8.75 17.06 17.71
CA LYS A 65 -8.04 18.31 18.03
C LYS A 65 -7.29 18.20 19.35
N ALA A 66 -7.94 17.72 20.40
CA ALA A 66 -7.32 17.53 21.70
C ALA A 66 -6.15 16.53 21.63
N ALA A 67 -6.33 15.37 20.98
CA ALA A 67 -5.32 14.34 20.85
C ALA A 67 -4.09 14.83 20.06
N CYS A 68 -4.30 15.59 18.98
CA CYS A 68 -3.24 16.11 18.14
C CYS A 68 -2.63 17.45 18.64
N GLY A 69 -3.20 18.06 19.70
CA GLY A 69 -2.80 19.39 20.15
C GLY A 69 -3.10 20.50 19.13
N TYR A 70 -4.18 20.34 18.39
CA TYR A 70 -4.56 21.25 17.33
C TYR A 70 -5.56 22.30 17.86
N PRO A 71 -5.44 23.60 17.49
CA PRO A 71 -6.35 24.62 17.98
C PRO A 71 -7.80 24.33 17.62
N VAL A 72 -8.71 24.62 18.56
CA VAL A 72 -10.13 24.31 18.40
C VAL A 72 -10.77 25.04 17.23
N ASP A 73 -10.38 26.28 17.02
CA ASP A 73 -10.89 27.21 16.00
C ASP A 73 -10.17 27.11 14.66
N ALA A 74 -9.02 26.41 14.62
CA ALA A 74 -8.25 26.27 13.40
C ALA A 74 -8.81 25.18 12.47
N LYS A 75 -8.85 25.49 11.18
CA LYS A 75 -9.05 24.49 10.12
C LYS A 75 -7.78 23.66 9.99
N ALA A 76 -7.94 22.36 9.76
CA ALA A 76 -6.81 21.47 9.52
C ALA A 76 -6.05 21.82 8.22
N PHE A 77 -4.88 21.25 8.09
CA PHE A 77 -4.04 21.37 6.91
C PHE A 77 -4.64 20.59 5.73
N ASP A 78 -4.09 20.80 4.52
CA ASP A 78 -4.50 20.05 3.33
C ASP A 78 -4.10 18.57 3.40
N ALA A 79 -4.97 17.67 2.92
CA ALA A 79 -4.72 16.22 2.95
C ALA A 79 -3.44 15.80 2.21
N SER A 80 -3.03 16.55 1.18
CA SER A 80 -1.77 16.31 0.47
C SER A 80 -0.54 16.42 1.38
N SER A 81 -0.65 17.14 2.50
CA SER A 81 0.40 17.22 3.50
C SER A 81 0.76 15.85 4.09
N LEU A 82 -0.24 14.97 4.29
CA LEU A 82 0.00 13.60 4.76
C LEU A 82 0.79 12.78 3.74
N THR A 83 0.46 12.93 2.45
CA THR A 83 1.19 12.27 1.35
C THR A 83 2.66 12.74 1.31
N VAL A 84 2.90 14.06 1.42
CA VAL A 84 4.27 14.61 1.44
C VAL A 84 5.04 14.10 2.66
N TRP A 85 4.44 14.07 3.84
CA TRP A 85 5.08 13.56 5.04
C TRP A 85 5.42 12.07 4.93
N ARG A 86 4.51 11.24 4.41
CA ARG A 86 4.80 9.80 4.18
C ARG A 86 5.91 9.59 3.17
N ALA A 87 5.94 10.37 2.09
CA ALA A 87 7.02 10.28 1.11
C ALA A 87 8.38 10.60 1.76
N ARG A 88 8.45 11.65 2.60
CA ARG A 88 9.68 11.99 3.33
C ARG A 88 10.07 10.92 4.34
N LEU A 89 9.10 10.38 5.10
CA LEU A 89 9.35 9.27 6.02
C LEU A 89 9.90 8.05 5.27
N ALA A 90 9.27 7.68 4.15
CA ALA A 90 9.69 6.53 3.35
C ALA A 90 11.12 6.68 2.79
N SER A 91 11.53 7.91 2.46
CA SER A 91 12.87 8.20 1.94
C SER A 91 13.93 8.44 3.04
N SER A 92 13.54 8.43 4.31
CA SER A 92 14.44 8.69 5.44
C SER A 92 15.14 7.41 5.91
N GLU A 93 16.20 7.56 6.71
CA GLU A 93 16.91 6.43 7.33
C GLU A 93 16.01 5.61 8.29
N ARG A 94 14.95 6.21 8.83
CA ARG A 94 14.03 5.57 9.78
C ARG A 94 12.58 5.72 9.34
N PRO A 95 12.14 5.03 8.27
CA PRO A 95 10.79 5.19 7.70
C PRO A 95 9.68 4.73 8.66
N GLN A 96 9.97 3.82 9.57
CA GLN A 96 8.99 3.23 10.49
C GLN A 96 9.00 3.84 11.89
N ARG A 97 9.66 5.00 12.11
CA ARG A 97 9.85 5.62 13.43
C ARG A 97 8.54 5.83 14.21
N ILE A 98 7.44 6.21 13.57
CA ILE A 98 6.14 6.36 14.23
C ILE A 98 5.62 5.01 14.72
N PHE A 99 5.71 3.98 13.88
CA PHE A 99 5.32 2.61 14.25
C PHE A 99 6.19 2.04 15.38
N GLU A 100 7.49 2.31 15.37
CA GLU A 100 8.42 1.91 16.43
C GLU A 100 7.99 2.47 17.78
N VAL A 101 7.66 3.76 17.85
CA VAL A 101 7.15 4.41 19.08
C VAL A 101 5.86 3.75 19.55
N VAL A 102 4.91 3.49 18.66
CA VAL A 102 3.64 2.81 19.03
C VAL A 102 3.89 1.40 19.55
N ARG A 103 4.78 0.66 18.91
CA ARG A 103 5.19 -0.68 19.34
C ARG A 103 5.80 -0.67 20.74
N ASP A 104 6.67 0.31 21.02
CA ASP A 104 7.33 0.44 22.30
C ASP A 104 6.32 0.78 23.43
N VAL A 105 5.33 1.62 23.14
CA VAL A 105 4.19 1.88 24.05
C VAL A 105 3.41 0.59 24.33
N ILE A 106 3.08 -0.19 23.29
CA ILE A 106 2.37 -1.46 23.47
C ILE A 106 3.19 -2.41 24.32
N ALA A 107 4.50 -2.50 24.09
CA ALA A 107 5.40 -3.34 24.90
C ALA A 107 5.46 -2.88 26.35
N ALA A 108 5.60 -1.56 26.60
CA ALA A 108 5.68 -0.98 27.94
C ALA A 108 4.38 -1.12 28.73
N THR A 109 3.22 -1.02 28.08
CA THR A 109 1.91 -1.17 28.74
C THR A 109 1.55 -2.62 29.06
N GLY A 110 2.23 -3.58 28.43
CA GLY A 110 1.89 -5.00 28.54
C GLY A 110 0.48 -5.32 28.02
N ALA A 111 -0.10 -4.46 27.18
CA ALA A 111 -1.44 -4.63 26.63
C ALA A 111 -1.57 -5.90 25.79
N VAL A 112 -0.46 -6.37 25.21
CA VAL A 112 -0.39 -7.61 24.47
C VAL A 112 0.49 -8.60 25.24
N LYS A 113 -0.13 -9.39 26.13
CA LYS A 113 0.52 -10.44 26.89
C LYS A 113 0.21 -11.81 26.29
N GLY A 114 1.23 -12.69 26.23
CA GLY A 114 1.08 -14.09 25.85
C GLY A 114 1.39 -14.38 24.38
N ARG A 115 1.02 -15.61 23.94
CA ARG A 115 1.29 -16.12 22.60
C ARG A 115 0.44 -15.37 21.58
N GLN A 116 1.06 -14.49 20.81
CA GLN A 116 0.37 -13.73 19.76
C GLN A 116 0.06 -14.65 18.57
N ARG A 117 -1.20 -14.69 18.15
CA ARG A 117 -1.56 -15.21 16.85
C ARG A 117 -1.37 -14.07 15.84
N ARG A 118 -0.39 -14.21 14.95
CA ARG A 118 -0.34 -13.37 13.76
C ARG A 118 -1.44 -13.86 12.82
N VAL A 119 -2.48 -13.07 12.65
CA VAL A 119 -3.37 -13.22 11.52
C VAL A 119 -2.66 -12.54 10.35
N LEU A 120 -2.12 -13.34 9.45
CA LEU A 120 -1.76 -12.85 8.14
C LEU A 120 -3.08 -12.78 7.38
N ASP A 121 -3.67 -11.59 7.35
CA ASP A 121 -4.71 -11.30 6.39
C ASP A 121 -4.00 -11.24 5.03
N SER A 122 -4.34 -12.17 4.15
CA SER A 122 -4.05 -12.02 2.74
C SER A 122 -4.98 -10.95 2.19
N THR A 123 -4.73 -9.70 2.56
CA THR A 123 -5.28 -8.58 1.81
C THR A 123 -4.79 -8.79 0.39
N ILE A 124 -5.71 -9.10 -0.51
CA ILE A 124 -5.43 -9.04 -1.94
C ILE A 124 -4.99 -7.59 -2.17
N LEU A 125 -3.68 -7.41 -2.37
CA LEU A 125 -3.17 -6.14 -2.84
C LEU A 125 -3.67 -6.04 -4.28
N ASP A 126 -4.79 -5.37 -4.49
CA ASP A 126 -5.35 -5.13 -5.82
C ASP A 126 -4.29 -4.55 -6.76
N ASP A 127 -3.37 -3.74 -6.25
CA ASP A 127 -2.19 -3.25 -6.97
C ASP A 127 -1.21 -4.36 -7.36
N ALA A 128 -1.07 -5.42 -6.59
CA ALA A 128 -0.20 -6.54 -6.95
C ALA A 128 -0.89 -7.45 -7.98
N VAL A 129 -2.21 -7.57 -7.92
CA VAL A 129 -3.02 -8.30 -8.91
C VAL A 129 -3.13 -7.50 -10.20
N ALA A 130 -3.31 -6.17 -10.15
CA ALA A 130 -3.34 -5.30 -11.32
C ALA A 130 -1.99 -5.23 -12.08
N ARG A 131 -0.89 -5.62 -11.43
CA ARG A 131 0.44 -5.72 -12.05
C ARG A 131 0.86 -7.15 -12.39
N GLN A 132 0.08 -8.16 -12.03
CA GLN A 132 0.23 -9.43 -12.72
C GLN A 132 -0.19 -9.20 -14.17
N ASP A 133 0.81 -9.18 -15.01
CA ASP A 133 0.73 -9.08 -16.44
C ASP A 133 -0.50 -9.86 -16.95
N THR A 134 -1.43 -9.16 -17.57
CA THR A 134 -2.66 -9.74 -18.16
C THR A 134 -2.34 -10.96 -19.02
N VAL A 135 -1.19 -10.96 -19.68
CA VAL A 135 -0.63 -12.07 -20.44
C VAL A 135 -0.44 -13.32 -19.58
N THR A 136 0.21 -13.16 -18.43
CA THR A 136 0.45 -14.29 -17.51
C THR A 136 -0.87 -14.85 -16.97
N GLN A 137 -1.84 -13.99 -16.68
CA GLN A 137 -3.17 -14.43 -16.22
C GLN A 137 -3.93 -15.18 -17.32
N LEU A 138 -3.98 -14.66 -18.55
CA LEU A 138 -4.64 -15.31 -19.68
C LEU A 138 -4.04 -16.69 -19.96
N ILE A 139 -2.72 -16.77 -20.04
CA ILE A 139 -2.02 -18.06 -20.24
C ILE A 139 -2.34 -19.05 -19.09
N ALA A 140 -2.33 -18.58 -17.86
CA ALA A 140 -2.64 -19.40 -16.69
C ALA A 140 -4.08 -19.93 -16.72
N GLN A 141 -5.05 -19.11 -17.15
CA GLN A 141 -6.45 -19.53 -17.28
C GLN A 141 -6.64 -20.56 -18.40
N VAL A 142 -6.06 -20.35 -19.58
CA VAL A 142 -6.14 -21.34 -20.67
C VAL A 142 -5.53 -22.68 -20.24
N ARG A 143 -4.38 -22.67 -19.56
CA ARG A 143 -3.77 -23.87 -18.98
C ARG A 143 -4.64 -24.55 -17.94
N ARG A 144 -5.32 -23.76 -17.12
CA ARG A 144 -6.22 -24.27 -16.09
C ARG A 144 -7.40 -24.99 -16.72
N VAL A 145 -8.03 -24.39 -17.75
CA VAL A 145 -9.10 -25.04 -18.52
C VAL A 145 -8.64 -26.37 -19.10
N GLY A 146 -7.43 -26.40 -19.72
CA GLY A 146 -6.86 -27.64 -20.28
C GLY A 146 -6.66 -28.74 -19.25
N ARG A 147 -6.39 -28.41 -17.97
CA ARG A 147 -6.21 -29.39 -16.90
C ARG A 147 -7.50 -29.84 -16.23
N GLU A 148 -8.44 -28.92 -16.05
CA GLU A 148 -9.65 -29.15 -15.27
C GLU A 148 -10.84 -29.70 -16.12
N VAL A 149 -10.86 -29.39 -17.42
CA VAL A 149 -11.95 -29.82 -18.31
C VAL A 149 -11.51 -31.03 -19.14
N PRO A 150 -12.18 -32.18 -19.00
CA PRO A 150 -11.87 -33.38 -19.78
C PRO A 150 -11.95 -33.10 -21.29
N GLY A 151 -10.90 -33.46 -22.02
CA GLY A 151 -10.80 -33.27 -23.46
C GLY A 151 -10.35 -31.86 -23.91
N ALA A 152 -10.35 -30.86 -23.04
CA ALA A 152 -9.97 -29.50 -23.40
C ALA A 152 -8.50 -29.37 -23.79
N HIS A 153 -7.62 -30.17 -23.20
CA HIS A 153 -6.18 -30.15 -23.54
C HIS A 153 -5.92 -30.38 -25.04
N GLN A 154 -6.62 -31.36 -25.63
CA GLN A 154 -6.47 -31.64 -27.06
C GLN A 154 -7.02 -30.50 -27.92
N VAL A 155 -8.17 -29.93 -27.57
CA VAL A 155 -8.77 -28.80 -28.27
C VAL A 155 -7.85 -27.57 -28.22
N ILE A 156 -7.27 -27.28 -27.05
CA ILE A 156 -6.31 -26.18 -26.87
C ILE A 156 -5.09 -26.38 -27.76
N ALA A 157 -4.52 -27.59 -27.77
CA ALA A 157 -3.35 -27.91 -28.61
C ALA A 157 -3.63 -27.76 -30.11
N GLU A 158 -4.85 -28.09 -30.55
CA GLU A 158 -5.23 -28.03 -31.96
C GLU A 158 -5.66 -26.61 -32.41
N ARG A 159 -6.33 -25.86 -31.55
CA ARG A 159 -6.99 -24.60 -31.95
C ARG A 159 -6.31 -23.34 -31.42
N CYS A 160 -5.68 -23.39 -30.24
CA CYS A 160 -5.02 -22.22 -29.64
C CYS A 160 -3.56 -22.16 -30.08
N THR A 161 -3.32 -21.85 -31.32
CA THR A 161 -1.98 -21.92 -31.96
C THR A 161 -1.30 -20.56 -32.13
N ARG A 162 -2.01 -19.44 -31.88
CA ARG A 162 -1.48 -18.10 -32.12
C ARG A 162 -0.36 -17.72 -31.17
N LEU A 163 -0.45 -18.12 -29.90
CA LEU A 163 0.64 -17.94 -28.95
C LEU A 163 1.92 -18.63 -29.42
N ALA A 164 1.80 -19.89 -29.89
CA ALA A 164 2.93 -20.65 -30.38
C ALA A 164 3.51 -20.08 -31.68
N ALA A 165 2.66 -19.60 -32.58
CA ALA A 165 3.07 -18.96 -33.81
C ALA A 165 3.87 -17.67 -33.57
N LEU A 166 3.47 -16.88 -32.57
CA LEU A 166 4.13 -15.61 -32.23
C LEU A 166 5.43 -15.79 -31.43
N THR A 167 5.44 -16.73 -30.46
CA THR A 167 6.52 -16.83 -29.46
C THR A 167 7.39 -18.07 -29.58
N GLY A 168 7.00 -19.03 -30.42
CA GLY A 168 7.58 -20.36 -30.47
C GLY A 168 7.27 -21.23 -29.24
N GLN A 169 6.34 -20.82 -28.36
CA GLN A 169 6.01 -21.50 -27.11
C GLN A 169 4.49 -21.72 -27.02
N GLY A 170 4.06 -22.96 -26.87
CA GLY A 170 2.67 -23.31 -26.65
C GLY A 170 2.23 -23.14 -25.19
N TYR A 171 0.96 -23.42 -24.94
CA TYR A 171 0.37 -23.37 -23.58
C TYR A 171 0.94 -24.42 -22.61
N ASP A 172 1.65 -25.41 -23.08
CA ASP A 172 2.35 -26.41 -22.23
C ASP A 172 3.63 -25.85 -21.59
N SER A 173 4.20 -24.78 -22.16
CA SER A 173 5.43 -24.19 -21.66
C SER A 173 5.18 -23.42 -20.36
N THR A 174 5.91 -23.69 -19.29
CA THR A 174 5.87 -22.94 -18.02
C THR A 174 6.67 -21.64 -18.07
N ALA A 175 7.49 -21.46 -19.12
CA ALA A 175 8.32 -20.28 -19.30
C ALA A 175 7.48 -19.04 -19.71
N LYS A 176 8.01 -17.85 -19.40
CA LYS A 176 7.45 -16.58 -19.85
C LYS A 176 7.57 -16.48 -21.38
N PRO A 177 6.55 -15.98 -22.11
CA PRO A 177 6.62 -15.80 -23.56
C PRO A 177 7.85 -15.00 -23.99
N ARG A 178 8.49 -15.41 -25.06
CA ARG A 178 9.70 -14.77 -25.60
C ARG A 178 9.30 -13.68 -26.58
N ILE A 179 9.14 -12.45 -26.07
CA ILE A 179 8.89 -11.25 -26.87
C ILE A 179 9.80 -10.11 -26.40
N ALA A 180 9.87 -9.03 -27.16
CA ALA A 180 10.49 -7.78 -26.73
C ALA A 180 9.58 -7.06 -25.74
N TRP A 181 9.75 -7.33 -24.45
CA TRP A 181 8.87 -6.82 -23.38
C TRP A 181 8.89 -5.31 -23.22
N ASP A 182 9.93 -4.65 -23.69
CA ASP A 182 10.06 -3.18 -23.67
C ASP A 182 9.32 -2.52 -24.83
N ASP A 183 8.96 -3.30 -25.87
CA ASP A 183 8.19 -2.82 -27.03
C ASP A 183 6.68 -2.92 -26.76
N ALA A 184 5.99 -1.78 -26.87
CA ALA A 184 4.55 -1.69 -26.68
C ALA A 184 3.78 -2.49 -27.76
N GLN A 185 4.23 -2.42 -29.01
CA GLN A 185 3.57 -3.11 -30.12
C GLN A 185 3.67 -4.64 -29.97
N ALA A 186 4.84 -5.16 -29.58
CA ALA A 186 5.02 -6.59 -29.33
C ALA A 186 4.13 -7.11 -28.20
N ARG A 187 3.88 -6.28 -27.18
CA ARG A 187 2.95 -6.62 -26.09
C ARG A 187 1.50 -6.65 -26.55
N ASP A 188 1.08 -5.68 -27.35
CA ASP A 188 -0.29 -5.60 -27.88
C ASP A 188 -0.58 -6.75 -28.86
N GLU A 189 0.39 -7.12 -29.70
CA GLU A 189 0.30 -8.30 -30.57
C GLU A 189 0.15 -9.60 -29.76
N LEU A 190 0.90 -9.74 -28.66
CA LEU A 190 0.80 -10.90 -27.78
C LEU A 190 -0.57 -10.95 -27.08
N VAL A 191 -1.09 -9.84 -26.56
CA VAL A 191 -2.41 -9.79 -25.93
C VAL A 191 -3.49 -10.15 -26.96
N THR A 192 -3.39 -9.62 -28.19
CA THR A 192 -4.32 -9.92 -29.28
C THR A 192 -4.30 -11.40 -29.65
N ALA A 193 -3.11 -12.02 -29.72
CA ALA A 193 -2.97 -13.45 -29.98
C ALA A 193 -3.63 -14.30 -28.87
N LEU A 194 -3.43 -13.93 -27.59
CA LEU A 194 -4.01 -14.63 -26.45
C LEU A 194 -5.53 -14.51 -26.38
N VAL A 195 -6.08 -13.32 -26.64
CA VAL A 195 -7.52 -13.10 -26.68
C VAL A 195 -8.19 -13.90 -27.81
N ASN A 196 -7.52 -14.01 -28.95
CA ASN A 196 -8.03 -14.78 -30.09
C ASN A 196 -7.84 -16.31 -29.93
N ASP A 197 -7.00 -16.76 -29.02
CA ASP A 197 -6.84 -18.17 -28.65
C ASP A 197 -7.84 -18.58 -27.55
N ALA A 198 -8.35 -17.64 -26.73
CA ALA A 198 -9.25 -17.90 -25.62
C ALA A 198 -10.72 -17.95 -26.07
#